data_693ba0bc982d250edd677da1a9b3e99c
#
_entry.id   693ba0bc982d250edd677da1a9b3e99c
#
_cell.length_a   1.000
_cell.length_b   1.000
_cell.length_c   1.000
_cell.angle_alpha   90.00
_cell.angle_beta   90.00
_cell.angle_gamma   90.00
#
_symmetry.space_group_name_H-M   'P 1'
#
loop_
_entity.id
_entity.type
_entity.pdbx_description
1 polymer ?
#
loop_
_entity_poly.entity_id
_entity_poly.type
_entity_poly.pdbx_seq_one_letter_code
_entity_poly.pdbx_strand_id
1 'polypeptide(L)'
;MKKFLRLALSMLLPAVAVQAQAQAQAQDPGQVNIICSVQAEWCNLIQTVYARTTGVKVNMSLKGSGEALAQLVAEKANPKTDIWFGGTGDPHLQAAEQDLTLEYKSPSLPQLHAWAQQQATQSKYRTVGIYSGPLGFGYNTELLAKKKLKVPQTWADLLNPALKGEIQVANPASSGTAYTMVATLVQLMGEDKAFDYMRALHKNISQYTRSGTGPIKAAARGETTISISFVHDGPGEAMQGFPVATITPSDGTGAEIGSMSLIKGARNLDAAKKFYEWALTGPAQEMGAAAKQFQLPSNKAAKVDPRVPDFKKIKFINYDYAKYGASAERRRLIAKWEKDVNSLPR
;
A
#
# COMPACT_ATOMS: atom_id res chain seq x y z
N MET A 1 -106.67 15.26 -8.53
CA MET A 1 -105.86 14.36 -9.34
C MET A 1 -104.53 15.04 -9.54
N LYS A 2 -103.54 14.74 -8.66
CA LYS A 2 -102.17 15.29 -8.73
C LYS A 2 -101.19 14.12 -8.79
N LYS A 3 -100.45 14.01 -9.90
CA LYS A 3 -99.38 13.02 -10.09
C LYS A 3 -98.14 13.54 -9.43
N PHE A 4 -97.55 12.73 -8.49
CA PHE A 4 -96.26 12.97 -7.90
C PHE A 4 -95.14 12.34 -8.77
N LEU A 5 -94.24 13.21 -9.23
CA LEU A 5 -93.03 12.77 -9.95
C LEU A 5 -91.89 12.64 -8.91
N ARG A 6 -91.40 11.42 -8.75
CA ARG A 6 -90.23 11.16 -7.88
C ARG A 6 -88.96 11.31 -8.72
N LEU A 7 -88.16 12.31 -8.37
CA LEU A 7 -86.86 12.50 -8.93
C LEU A 7 -85.84 11.68 -8.13
N ALA A 8 -85.17 10.65 -8.76
CA ALA A 8 -84.13 9.89 -8.16
C ALA A 8 -82.76 10.62 -8.38
N LEU A 9 -82.19 11.10 -7.31
CA LEU A 9 -80.86 11.74 -7.32
C LEU A 9 -79.78 10.70 -7.12
N SER A 10 -79.11 10.37 -8.22
CA SER A 10 -77.97 9.45 -8.18
C SER A 10 -76.70 10.16 -7.69
N MET A 11 -76.19 9.88 -6.47
CA MET A 11 -74.92 10.37 -5.98
C MET A 11 -73.80 9.55 -6.60
N LEU A 12 -73.03 10.16 -7.50
CA LEU A 12 -71.71 9.65 -7.94
C LEU A 12 -70.67 10.04 -6.87
N LEU A 13 -70.13 9.07 -6.17
CA LEU A 13 -68.94 9.21 -5.32
C LEU A 13 -67.68 9.17 -6.22
N PRO A 14 -66.80 10.17 -6.16
CA PRO A 14 -65.50 10.04 -6.84
C PRO A 14 -64.61 9.10 -6.07
N ALA A 15 -64.18 8.00 -6.72
CA ALA A 15 -63.12 7.14 -6.23
C ALA A 15 -61.79 7.93 -6.24
N VAL A 16 -61.35 8.38 -5.09
CA VAL A 16 -60.00 8.93 -4.89
C VAL A 16 -59.00 7.75 -4.93
N ALA A 17 -58.38 7.57 -6.09
CA ALA A 17 -57.23 6.66 -6.21
C ALA A 17 -56.04 7.26 -5.41
N VAL A 18 -55.81 6.73 -4.23
CA VAL A 18 -54.57 6.97 -3.45
C VAL A 18 -53.44 6.26 -4.20
N GLN A 19 -52.74 6.98 -5.05
CA GLN A 19 -51.45 6.56 -5.57
C GLN A 19 -50.44 6.61 -4.42
N ALA A 20 -50.21 5.47 -3.78
CA ALA A 20 -49.06 5.28 -2.91
C ALA A 20 -47.80 5.36 -3.77
N GLN A 21 -47.25 6.55 -3.90
CA GLN A 21 -45.88 6.75 -4.37
C GLN A 21 -44.96 6.11 -3.32
N ALA A 22 -44.52 4.90 -3.58
CA ALA A 22 -43.36 4.32 -2.91
C ALA A 22 -42.16 5.19 -3.31
N GLN A 23 -41.91 6.26 -2.56
CA GLN A 23 -40.63 6.92 -2.57
C GLN A 23 -39.63 5.88 -2.05
N ALA A 24 -38.87 5.25 -2.96
CA ALA A 24 -37.68 4.58 -2.63
C ALA A 24 -36.79 5.64 -1.97
N GLN A 25 -36.73 5.63 -0.63
CA GLN A 25 -35.76 6.42 0.11
C GLN A 25 -34.40 5.91 -0.38
N ALA A 26 -33.70 6.73 -1.16
CA ALA A 26 -32.33 6.48 -1.50
C ALA A 26 -31.59 6.37 -0.16
N GLN A 27 -31.24 5.15 0.23
CA GLN A 27 -30.44 4.93 1.42
C GLN A 27 -29.16 5.77 1.27
N ASP A 28 -28.82 6.54 2.31
CA ASP A 28 -27.56 7.26 2.36
C ASP A 28 -26.45 6.23 2.05
N PRO A 29 -25.70 6.41 0.96
CA PRO A 29 -24.65 5.46 0.59
C PRO A 29 -23.54 5.37 1.64
N GLY A 30 -23.55 6.26 2.62
CA GLY A 30 -22.61 6.29 3.74
C GLY A 30 -21.27 6.89 3.38
N GLN A 31 -20.33 6.76 4.32
CA GLN A 31 -18.94 7.21 4.13
C GLN A 31 -17.96 6.17 4.61
N VAL A 32 -16.72 6.27 4.15
CA VAL A 32 -15.58 5.47 4.63
C VAL A 32 -14.33 6.34 4.76
N ASN A 33 -13.62 6.18 5.88
CA ASN A 33 -12.38 6.90 6.19
C ASN A 33 -11.19 5.95 5.99
N ILE A 34 -10.30 6.29 5.07
CA ILE A 34 -9.22 5.41 4.62
C ILE A 34 -7.87 6.09 4.84
N ILE A 35 -6.94 5.40 5.51
CA ILE A 35 -5.51 5.68 5.37
C ILE A 35 -5.03 4.93 4.14
N CYS A 36 -4.43 5.64 3.19
CA CYS A 36 -3.84 5.09 1.98
C CYS A 36 -2.31 5.20 2.05
N SER A 37 -1.62 4.08 1.91
CA SER A 37 -0.16 3.99 2.02
C SER A 37 0.52 3.55 0.72
N VAL A 38 -0.11 3.83 -0.42
CA VAL A 38 0.48 3.73 -1.76
C VAL A 38 0.68 5.11 -2.36
N GLN A 39 1.07 5.19 -3.63
CA GLN A 39 1.26 6.45 -4.33
C GLN A 39 -0.06 7.23 -4.46
N ALA A 40 0.04 8.56 -4.40
CA ALA A 40 -1.11 9.45 -4.42
C ALA A 40 -2.02 9.24 -5.64
N GLU A 41 -1.43 8.97 -6.79
CA GLU A 41 -2.12 8.74 -8.05
C GLU A 41 -3.07 7.53 -7.97
N TRP A 42 -2.61 6.44 -7.34
CA TRP A 42 -3.45 5.26 -7.13
C TRP A 42 -4.52 5.50 -6.07
N CYS A 43 -4.16 6.13 -4.94
CA CYS A 43 -5.11 6.50 -3.90
C CYS A 43 -6.26 7.36 -4.46
N ASN A 44 -5.94 8.40 -5.25
CA ASN A 44 -6.91 9.29 -5.86
C ASN A 44 -7.80 8.57 -6.90
N LEU A 45 -7.21 7.64 -7.67
CA LEU A 45 -7.97 6.87 -8.65
C LEU A 45 -9.01 5.96 -7.97
N ILE A 46 -8.61 5.16 -6.97
CA ILE A 46 -9.55 4.28 -6.26
C ILE A 46 -10.62 5.07 -5.50
N GLN A 47 -10.25 6.19 -4.88
CA GLN A 47 -11.19 7.10 -4.23
C GLN A 47 -12.26 7.57 -5.22
N THR A 48 -11.83 8.07 -6.37
CA THR A 48 -12.72 8.64 -7.39
C THR A 48 -13.63 7.56 -7.99
N VAL A 49 -13.06 6.41 -8.37
CA VAL A 49 -13.82 5.33 -9.00
C VAL A 49 -14.82 4.73 -8.02
N TYR A 50 -14.39 4.41 -6.80
CA TYR A 50 -15.27 3.84 -5.80
C TYR A 50 -16.42 4.78 -5.44
N ALA A 51 -16.14 6.06 -5.20
CA ALA A 51 -17.18 7.05 -4.90
C ALA A 51 -18.18 7.21 -6.05
N ARG A 52 -17.71 7.23 -7.31
CA ARG A 52 -18.61 7.36 -8.49
C ARG A 52 -19.48 6.13 -8.71
N THR A 53 -18.95 4.93 -8.46
CA THR A 53 -19.66 3.68 -8.74
C THR A 53 -20.64 3.29 -7.63
N THR A 54 -20.39 3.73 -6.40
CA THR A 54 -21.19 3.32 -5.22
C THR A 54 -21.97 4.44 -4.57
N GLY A 55 -21.65 5.70 -4.86
CA GLY A 55 -22.17 6.87 -4.16
C GLY A 55 -21.56 7.10 -2.78
N VAL A 56 -20.75 6.16 -2.25
CA VAL A 56 -20.13 6.26 -0.92
C VAL A 56 -19.14 7.43 -0.89
N LYS A 57 -19.23 8.28 0.14
CA LYS A 57 -18.24 9.34 0.37
C LYS A 57 -16.95 8.73 0.89
N VAL A 58 -15.85 8.87 0.14
CA VAL A 58 -14.53 8.37 0.53
C VAL A 58 -13.67 9.51 1.04
N ASN A 59 -13.34 9.48 2.32
CA ASN A 59 -12.37 10.40 2.93
C ASN A 59 -11.02 9.67 3.01
N MET A 60 -10.01 10.16 2.29
CA MET A 60 -8.72 9.48 2.19
C MET A 60 -7.58 10.37 2.68
N SER A 61 -6.65 9.79 3.45
CA SER A 61 -5.43 10.44 3.92
C SER A 61 -4.21 9.63 3.50
N LEU A 62 -3.17 10.32 3.01
CA LEU A 62 -1.92 9.68 2.57
C LEU A 62 -0.93 9.61 3.73
N LYS A 63 -0.37 8.41 3.97
CA LYS A 63 0.67 8.19 4.99
C LYS A 63 1.63 7.07 4.59
N GLY A 64 2.88 7.20 5.00
CA GLY A 64 3.79 6.06 4.97
C GLY A 64 3.36 4.97 5.95
N SER A 65 3.78 3.71 5.71
CA SER A 65 3.29 2.57 6.50
C SER A 65 3.60 2.68 7.99
N GLY A 66 4.78 3.20 8.35
CA GLY A 66 5.15 3.43 9.75
C GLY A 66 4.33 4.53 10.41
N GLU A 67 4.00 5.60 9.67
CA GLU A 67 3.16 6.69 10.14
C GLU A 67 1.70 6.27 10.29
N ALA A 68 1.20 5.43 9.38
CA ALA A 68 -0.14 4.85 9.47
C ALA A 68 -0.28 4.02 10.75
N LEU A 69 0.68 3.14 11.03
CA LEU A 69 0.70 2.36 12.27
C LEU A 69 0.70 3.27 13.51
N ALA A 70 1.55 4.30 13.54
CA ALA A 70 1.61 5.24 14.67
C ALA A 70 0.29 5.98 14.88
N GLN A 71 -0.39 6.39 13.80
CA GLN A 71 -1.72 6.99 13.88
C GLN A 71 -2.75 6.02 14.45
N LEU A 72 -2.81 4.77 13.97
CA LEU A 72 -3.75 3.77 14.47
C LEU A 72 -3.53 3.48 15.95
N VAL A 73 -2.27 3.45 16.43
CA VAL A 73 -1.95 3.32 17.87
C VAL A 73 -2.52 4.52 18.65
N ALA A 74 -2.33 5.74 18.15
CA ALA A 74 -2.84 6.96 18.79
C ALA A 74 -4.37 7.02 18.78
N GLU A 75 -5.03 6.45 17.78
CA GLU A 75 -6.49 6.40 17.64
C GLU A 75 -7.14 5.20 18.35
N LYS A 76 -6.38 4.29 18.98
CA LYS A 76 -6.88 3.02 19.51
C LYS A 76 -8.13 3.15 20.37
N ALA A 77 -8.18 4.16 21.26
CA ALA A 77 -9.31 4.40 22.15
C ALA A 77 -10.54 5.02 21.46
N ASN A 78 -10.32 5.68 20.31
CA ASN A 78 -11.37 6.37 19.56
C ASN A 78 -11.04 6.36 18.06
N PRO A 79 -11.22 5.22 17.37
CA PRO A 79 -10.86 5.06 15.95
C PRO A 79 -11.59 6.08 15.08
N LYS A 80 -10.82 6.74 14.19
CA LYS A 80 -11.33 7.65 13.17
C LYS A 80 -11.17 7.06 11.78
N THR A 81 -10.28 6.09 11.64
CA THR A 81 -9.99 5.35 10.42
C THR A 81 -10.84 4.09 10.37
N ASP A 82 -11.39 3.76 9.20
CA ASP A 82 -12.18 2.55 8.97
C ASP A 82 -11.36 1.47 8.26
N ILE A 83 -10.50 1.89 7.32
CA ILE A 83 -9.62 1.02 6.53
C ILE A 83 -8.21 1.60 6.46
N TRP A 84 -7.23 0.72 6.51
CA TRP A 84 -5.88 1.00 6.07
C TRP A 84 -5.62 0.23 4.78
N PHE A 85 -5.45 0.95 3.66
CA PHE A 85 -5.23 0.41 2.32
C PHE A 85 -3.79 0.62 1.87
N GLY A 86 -3.12 -0.47 1.51
CA GLY A 86 -1.76 -0.45 0.96
C GLY A 86 -0.67 -0.20 2.00
N GLY A 87 0.55 -0.10 1.52
CA GLY A 87 1.75 -0.12 2.34
C GLY A 87 2.24 -1.53 2.64
N THR A 88 3.45 -1.65 3.18
CA THR A 88 4.06 -2.95 3.45
C THR A 88 3.33 -3.74 4.53
N GLY A 89 3.35 -5.06 4.42
CA GLY A 89 2.60 -5.95 5.31
C GLY A 89 3.10 -5.99 6.75
N ASP A 90 4.41 -5.74 6.96
CA ASP A 90 4.99 -5.80 8.31
C ASP A 90 4.26 -4.88 9.31
N PRO A 91 4.00 -3.58 9.04
CA PRO A 91 3.22 -2.74 9.94
C PRO A 91 1.76 -3.16 10.07
N HIS A 92 1.16 -3.80 9.05
CA HIS A 92 -0.18 -4.38 9.17
C HIS A 92 -0.20 -5.58 10.13
N LEU A 93 0.80 -6.45 10.08
CA LEU A 93 0.96 -7.55 11.04
C LEU A 93 1.13 -7.02 12.46
N GLN A 94 1.87 -5.92 12.64
CA GLN A 94 2.03 -5.26 13.93
C GLN A 94 0.74 -4.63 14.44
N ALA A 95 -0.06 -4.06 13.53
CA ALA A 95 -1.39 -3.55 13.89
C ALA A 95 -2.31 -4.69 14.33
N ALA A 96 -2.23 -5.86 13.68
CA ALA A 96 -2.95 -7.06 14.05
C ALA A 96 -2.53 -7.59 15.42
N GLU A 97 -1.22 -7.67 15.70
CA GLU A 97 -0.64 -8.09 16.98
C GLU A 97 -1.07 -7.15 18.13
N GLN A 98 -1.17 -5.84 17.89
CA GLN A 98 -1.58 -4.83 18.86
C GLN A 98 -3.09 -4.68 19.00
N ASP A 99 -3.86 -5.57 18.38
CA ASP A 99 -5.33 -5.56 18.38
C ASP A 99 -5.95 -4.24 17.86
N LEU A 100 -5.31 -3.66 16.81
CA LEU A 100 -5.80 -2.44 16.15
C LEU A 100 -6.69 -2.74 14.94
N THR A 101 -6.61 -3.98 14.42
CA THR A 101 -7.35 -4.39 13.23
C THR A 101 -8.40 -5.44 13.56
N LEU A 102 -9.47 -5.44 12.78
CA LEU A 102 -10.61 -6.35 12.94
C LEU A 102 -10.31 -7.69 12.26
N GLU A 103 -10.67 -8.78 12.92
CA GLU A 103 -10.69 -10.10 12.29
C GLU A 103 -11.84 -10.16 11.27
N TYR A 104 -11.48 -10.41 10.02
CA TYR A 104 -12.47 -10.54 8.93
C TYR A 104 -11.98 -11.51 7.87
N LYS A 105 -12.58 -12.70 7.85
CA LYS A 105 -12.31 -13.71 6.82
C LYS A 105 -13.13 -13.40 5.57
N SER A 106 -12.49 -12.72 4.63
CA SER A 106 -13.12 -12.35 3.36
C SER A 106 -13.54 -13.58 2.54
N PRO A 107 -14.75 -13.60 1.96
CA PRO A 107 -15.15 -14.63 0.99
C PRO A 107 -14.32 -14.59 -0.29
N SER A 108 -13.64 -13.48 -0.58
CA SER A 108 -12.79 -13.33 -1.76
C SER A 108 -11.40 -13.99 -1.61
N LEU A 109 -11.00 -14.44 -0.40
CA LEU A 109 -9.69 -15.06 -0.17
C LEU A 109 -9.31 -16.18 -1.16
N PRO A 110 -10.18 -17.12 -1.57
CA PRO A 110 -9.82 -18.17 -2.52
C PRO A 110 -9.41 -17.66 -3.90
N GLN A 111 -9.82 -16.43 -4.25
CA GLN A 111 -9.48 -15.78 -5.52
C GLN A 111 -8.05 -15.21 -5.54
N LEU A 112 -7.40 -15.10 -4.37
CA LEU A 112 -6.10 -14.47 -4.23
C LEU A 112 -4.97 -15.49 -4.40
N HIS A 113 -3.77 -15.01 -4.75
CA HIS A 113 -2.55 -15.81 -4.76
C HIS A 113 -2.19 -16.33 -3.35
N ALA A 114 -1.46 -17.46 -3.30
CA ALA A 114 -1.11 -18.14 -2.04
C ALA A 114 -0.43 -17.22 -1.03
N TRP A 115 0.49 -16.36 -1.46
CA TRP A 115 1.20 -15.42 -0.59
C TRP A 115 0.27 -14.41 0.11
N ALA A 116 -0.80 -13.96 -0.59
CA ALA A 116 -1.80 -13.06 0.00
C ALA A 116 -2.71 -13.77 1.00
N GLN A 117 -3.08 -15.03 0.70
CA GLN A 117 -3.82 -15.88 1.62
C GLN A 117 -3.01 -16.22 2.87
N GLN A 118 -1.69 -16.46 2.71
CA GLN A 118 -0.78 -16.71 3.81
C GLN A 118 -0.70 -15.51 4.76
N GLN A 119 -0.59 -14.28 4.23
CA GLN A 119 -0.65 -13.06 5.02
C GLN A 119 -1.93 -13.00 5.86
N ALA A 120 -3.09 -13.35 5.27
CA ALA A 120 -4.36 -13.36 5.99
C ALA A 120 -4.38 -14.42 7.10
N THR A 121 -3.97 -15.66 6.81
CA THR A 121 -3.97 -16.72 7.82
C THR A 121 -2.99 -16.46 8.96
N GLN A 122 -1.80 -15.97 8.65
CA GLN A 122 -0.75 -15.61 9.61
C GLN A 122 -1.22 -14.51 10.59
N SER A 123 -2.00 -13.56 10.11
CA SER A 123 -2.59 -12.48 10.93
C SER A 123 -3.90 -12.87 11.60
N LYS A 124 -4.36 -14.13 11.51
CA LYS A 124 -5.70 -14.57 11.94
C LYS A 124 -6.80 -13.73 11.27
N TYR A 125 -6.68 -13.53 9.96
CA TYR A 125 -7.59 -12.75 9.13
C TYR A 125 -7.73 -11.27 9.52
N ARG A 126 -6.71 -10.69 10.16
CA ARG A 126 -6.70 -9.27 10.58
C ARG A 126 -6.06 -8.35 9.56
N THR A 127 -5.44 -8.90 8.54
CA THR A 127 -4.94 -8.20 7.34
C THR A 127 -4.92 -9.16 6.15
N VAL A 128 -4.86 -8.63 4.93
CA VAL A 128 -4.77 -9.42 3.70
C VAL A 128 -3.78 -8.79 2.74
N GLY A 129 -3.05 -9.61 1.99
CA GLY A 129 -2.21 -9.14 0.90
C GLY A 129 -3.03 -8.67 -0.30
N ILE A 130 -2.74 -7.49 -0.83
CA ILE A 130 -3.43 -6.93 -2.01
C ILE A 130 -2.50 -6.76 -3.21
N TYR A 131 -1.21 -6.67 -3.00
CA TYR A 131 -0.19 -6.67 -4.06
C TYR A 131 1.16 -7.12 -3.50
N SER A 132 2.13 -7.36 -4.39
CA SER A 132 3.53 -7.62 -4.02
C SER A 132 4.49 -6.92 -4.97
N GLY A 133 5.68 -6.59 -4.47
CA GLY A 133 6.74 -5.94 -5.23
C GLY A 133 8.13 -6.18 -4.65
N PRO A 134 9.14 -6.47 -5.49
CA PRO A 134 10.50 -6.70 -5.05
C PRO A 134 11.22 -5.40 -4.68
N LEU A 135 12.04 -5.46 -3.63
CA LEU A 135 12.97 -4.41 -3.27
C LEU A 135 14.17 -4.42 -4.23
N GLY A 136 14.74 -3.24 -4.52
CA GLY A 136 15.91 -3.13 -5.37
C GLY A 136 16.44 -1.72 -5.47
N PHE A 137 17.07 -1.44 -6.58
CA PHE A 137 17.69 -0.15 -6.86
C PHE A 137 16.99 0.53 -8.03
N GLY A 138 16.70 1.82 -7.86
CA GLY A 138 16.41 2.71 -8.96
C GLY A 138 17.64 3.56 -9.25
N TYR A 139 17.85 3.96 -10.49
CA TYR A 139 18.99 4.78 -10.87
C TYR A 139 18.65 5.72 -12.02
N ASN A 140 19.21 6.91 -11.97
CA ASN A 140 19.13 7.87 -13.06
C ASN A 140 20.16 7.50 -14.13
N THR A 141 19.69 7.15 -15.33
CA THR A 141 20.55 6.65 -16.42
C THR A 141 21.50 7.72 -16.96
N GLU A 142 21.07 8.99 -17.01
CA GLU A 142 21.90 10.11 -17.48
C GLU A 142 22.97 10.47 -16.46
N LEU A 143 22.63 10.51 -15.14
CA LEU A 143 23.61 10.78 -14.08
C LEU A 143 24.66 9.67 -13.98
N LEU A 144 24.27 8.39 -14.11
CA LEU A 144 25.25 7.30 -14.16
C LEU A 144 26.22 7.47 -15.33
N ALA A 145 25.70 7.75 -16.54
CA ALA A 145 26.53 7.97 -17.72
C ALA A 145 27.46 9.17 -17.56
N LYS A 146 26.92 10.32 -17.12
CA LYS A 146 27.69 11.56 -16.88
C LYS A 146 28.82 11.37 -15.89
N LYS A 147 28.57 10.60 -14.82
CA LYS A 147 29.56 10.30 -13.77
C LYS A 147 30.44 9.09 -14.07
N LYS A 148 30.23 8.43 -15.22
CA LYS A 148 30.95 7.22 -15.62
C LYS A 148 30.85 6.08 -14.58
N LEU A 149 29.69 6.00 -13.90
CA LEU A 149 29.40 4.97 -12.92
C LEU A 149 28.71 3.77 -13.58
N LYS A 150 28.97 2.58 -13.06
CA LYS A 150 28.28 1.36 -13.49
C LYS A 150 26.93 1.23 -12.78
N VAL A 151 25.97 0.59 -13.46
CA VAL A 151 24.70 0.18 -12.82
C VAL A 151 25.01 -0.83 -11.72
N PRO A 152 24.58 -0.56 -10.46
CA PRO A 152 24.81 -1.50 -9.36
C PRO A 152 24.05 -2.80 -9.60
N GLN A 153 24.71 -3.95 -9.39
CA GLN A 153 24.13 -5.28 -9.58
C GLN A 153 23.95 -6.03 -8.28
N THR A 154 24.67 -5.62 -7.23
CA THR A 154 24.69 -6.26 -5.91
C THR A 154 24.59 -5.21 -4.81
N TRP A 155 24.24 -5.65 -3.61
CA TRP A 155 24.29 -4.75 -2.44
C TRP A 155 25.68 -4.18 -2.21
N ALA A 156 26.73 -4.98 -2.45
CA ALA A 156 28.12 -4.53 -2.27
C ALA A 156 28.50 -3.36 -3.20
N ASP A 157 27.91 -3.28 -4.40
CA ASP A 157 28.19 -2.20 -5.35
C ASP A 157 27.78 -0.82 -4.82
N LEU A 158 26.80 -0.75 -3.93
CA LEU A 158 26.37 0.50 -3.29
C LEU A 158 27.40 1.06 -2.28
N LEU A 159 28.41 0.28 -1.91
CA LEU A 159 29.51 0.73 -1.04
C LEU A 159 30.65 1.41 -1.80
N ASN A 160 30.56 1.48 -3.15
CA ASN A 160 31.58 2.17 -3.94
C ASN A 160 31.77 3.60 -3.45
N PRO A 161 32.99 4.05 -3.09
CA PRO A 161 33.23 5.41 -2.62
C PRO A 161 32.87 6.51 -3.63
N ALA A 162 32.84 6.19 -4.93
CA ALA A 162 32.40 7.10 -5.98
C ALA A 162 30.88 7.45 -5.86
N LEU A 163 30.12 6.70 -5.05
CA LEU A 163 28.72 6.96 -4.75
C LEU A 163 28.49 7.80 -3.50
N LYS A 164 29.55 8.42 -2.94
CA LYS A 164 29.41 9.28 -1.76
C LYS A 164 28.42 10.41 -1.99
N GLY A 165 27.33 10.44 -1.19
CA GLY A 165 26.24 11.40 -1.33
C GLY A 165 25.33 11.23 -2.54
N GLU A 166 25.42 10.07 -3.23
CA GLU A 166 24.71 9.80 -4.48
C GLU A 166 23.53 8.82 -4.30
N ILE A 167 23.27 8.40 -3.09
CA ILE A 167 22.22 7.42 -2.80
C ILE A 167 21.17 8.04 -1.88
N GLN A 168 19.89 7.82 -2.21
CA GLN A 168 18.78 8.08 -1.29
C GLN A 168 18.06 6.79 -0.93
N VAL A 169 17.59 6.74 0.30
CA VAL A 169 16.71 5.71 0.83
C VAL A 169 15.76 6.36 1.85
N ALA A 170 14.61 5.75 2.12
CA ALA A 170 13.72 6.28 3.15
C ALA A 170 14.23 5.94 4.57
N ASN A 171 13.67 6.63 5.58
CA ASN A 171 13.91 6.32 6.98
C ASN A 171 13.09 5.09 7.40
N PRO A 172 13.68 4.04 7.99
CA PRO A 172 12.96 2.80 8.34
C PRO A 172 11.92 2.98 9.46
N ALA A 173 11.98 4.03 10.25
CA ALA A 173 10.95 4.31 11.25
C ALA A 173 9.64 4.77 10.62
N SER A 174 9.69 5.58 9.54
CA SER A 174 8.52 6.13 8.86
C SER A 174 8.06 5.33 7.64
N SER A 175 8.99 4.62 6.99
CA SER A 175 8.77 3.92 5.71
C SER A 175 8.87 2.40 5.86
N GLY A 176 7.85 1.70 5.38
CA GLY A 176 7.89 0.24 5.25
C GLY A 176 8.95 -0.23 4.25
N THR A 177 9.15 0.48 3.13
CA THR A 177 10.18 0.18 2.13
C THR A 177 11.58 0.10 2.74
N ALA A 178 11.92 1.10 3.55
CA ALA A 178 13.23 1.13 4.22
C ALA A 178 13.34 0.07 5.33
N TYR A 179 12.25 -0.22 6.04
CA TYR A 179 12.26 -1.34 6.99
C TYR A 179 12.42 -2.68 6.27
N THR A 180 11.78 -2.88 5.10
CA THR A 180 12.01 -4.07 4.27
C THR A 180 13.48 -4.18 3.86
N MET A 181 14.17 -3.06 3.57
CA MET A 181 15.62 -3.07 3.32
C MET A 181 16.39 -3.58 4.55
N VAL A 182 16.15 -3.02 5.74
CA VAL A 182 16.81 -3.45 6.97
C VAL A 182 16.61 -4.94 7.21
N ALA A 183 15.36 -5.41 7.14
CA ALA A 183 15.02 -6.81 7.35
C ALA A 183 15.62 -7.73 6.27
N THR A 184 15.66 -7.28 5.00
CA THR A 184 16.31 -8.01 3.90
C THR A 184 17.79 -8.20 4.15
N LEU A 185 18.50 -7.13 4.50
CA LEU A 185 19.94 -7.18 4.75
C LEU A 185 20.29 -8.07 5.95
N VAL A 186 19.50 -7.97 7.04
CA VAL A 186 19.68 -8.83 8.23
C VAL A 186 19.49 -10.31 7.89
N GLN A 187 18.50 -10.65 7.06
CA GLN A 187 18.26 -12.03 6.63
C GLN A 187 19.28 -12.53 5.62
N LEU A 188 19.76 -11.65 4.73
CA LEU A 188 20.73 -12.01 3.69
C LEU A 188 22.14 -12.22 4.24
N MET A 189 22.58 -11.39 5.20
CA MET A 189 23.96 -11.31 5.64
C MET A 189 24.19 -11.78 7.09
N GLY A 190 23.12 -11.93 7.89
CA GLY A 190 23.17 -11.99 9.34
C GLY A 190 23.23 -10.58 9.96
N GLU A 191 22.77 -10.44 11.20
CA GLU A 191 22.52 -9.11 11.80
C GLU A 191 23.80 -8.26 11.90
N ASP A 192 24.89 -8.80 12.44
CA ASP A 192 26.11 -8.02 12.65
C ASP A 192 26.67 -7.48 11.33
N LYS A 193 26.81 -8.36 10.32
CA LYS A 193 27.30 -7.96 9.00
C LYS A 193 26.35 -6.99 8.30
N ALA A 194 25.05 -7.13 8.48
CA ALA A 194 24.05 -6.19 7.91
C ALA A 194 24.20 -4.80 8.52
N PHE A 195 24.45 -4.70 9.82
CA PHE A 195 24.69 -3.41 10.47
C PHE A 195 26.05 -2.81 10.10
N ASP A 196 27.10 -3.63 9.95
CA ASP A 196 28.38 -3.18 9.38
C ASP A 196 28.20 -2.63 7.96
N TYR A 197 27.47 -3.35 7.14
CA TYR A 197 27.12 -2.91 5.79
C TYR A 197 26.34 -1.58 5.81
N MET A 198 25.30 -1.46 6.64
CA MET A 198 24.50 -0.23 6.72
C MET A 198 25.29 0.97 7.22
N ARG A 199 26.26 0.78 8.15
CA ARG A 199 27.21 1.83 8.54
C ARG A 199 28.10 2.27 7.38
N ALA A 200 28.56 1.34 6.58
CA ALA A 200 29.35 1.66 5.40
C ALA A 200 28.51 2.38 4.33
N LEU A 201 27.29 1.86 4.08
CA LEU A 201 26.33 2.47 3.13
C LEU A 201 25.94 3.88 3.53
N HIS A 202 25.81 4.15 4.84
CA HIS A 202 25.43 5.47 5.38
C HIS A 202 26.32 6.61 4.86
N LYS A 203 27.61 6.35 4.63
CA LYS A 203 28.56 7.32 4.07
C LYS A 203 28.23 7.74 2.63
N ASN A 204 27.48 6.90 1.91
CA ASN A 204 27.05 7.17 0.53
C ASN A 204 25.62 7.74 0.45
N ILE A 205 24.90 7.75 1.58
CA ILE A 205 23.53 8.29 1.64
C ILE A 205 23.56 9.81 1.72
N SER A 206 22.91 10.49 0.77
CA SER A 206 22.68 11.93 0.81
C SER A 206 21.51 12.29 1.73
N GLN A 207 20.44 11.47 1.71
CA GLN A 207 19.25 11.76 2.48
C GLN A 207 18.46 10.50 2.83
N TYR A 208 17.90 10.46 4.04
CA TYR A 208 16.83 9.54 4.42
C TYR A 208 15.49 10.25 4.27
N THR A 209 14.70 9.83 3.28
CA THR A 209 13.40 10.46 2.99
C THR A 209 12.32 9.95 3.94
N ARG A 210 11.22 10.70 4.08
CA ARG A 210 10.09 10.30 4.90
C ARG A 210 9.26 9.17 4.25
N SER A 211 9.04 9.27 2.94
CA SER A 211 8.25 8.31 2.15
C SER A 211 9.15 7.34 1.41
N GLY A 212 8.74 6.06 1.32
CA GLY A 212 9.44 5.01 0.56
C GLY A 212 9.55 5.29 -0.94
N THR A 213 8.64 6.08 -1.50
CA THR A 213 8.65 6.49 -2.92
C THR A 213 9.46 7.77 -3.17
N GLY A 214 9.90 8.47 -2.13
CA GLY A 214 10.72 9.68 -2.25
C GLY A 214 12.01 9.46 -3.03
N PRO A 215 12.81 8.43 -2.69
CA PRO A 215 14.10 8.17 -3.34
C PRO A 215 14.01 7.95 -4.85
N ILE A 216 13.04 7.15 -5.33
CA ILE A 216 12.91 6.90 -6.78
C ILE A 216 12.48 8.16 -7.54
N LYS A 217 11.61 8.99 -6.94
CA LYS A 217 11.22 10.29 -7.51
C LYS A 217 12.40 11.25 -7.55
N ALA A 218 13.25 11.27 -6.53
CA ALA A 218 14.47 12.05 -6.51
C ALA A 218 15.46 11.59 -7.59
N ALA A 219 15.63 10.27 -7.78
CA ALA A 219 16.45 9.73 -8.86
C ALA A 219 15.87 10.09 -10.22
N ALA A 220 14.56 9.99 -10.42
CA ALA A 220 13.90 10.38 -11.65
C ALA A 220 14.19 11.84 -12.03
N ARG A 221 14.11 12.77 -11.07
CA ARG A 221 14.37 14.21 -11.26
C ARG A 221 15.85 14.60 -11.28
N GLY A 222 16.77 13.63 -11.11
CA GLY A 222 18.21 13.92 -11.09
C GLY A 222 18.73 14.55 -9.80
N GLU A 223 17.97 14.47 -8.71
CA GLU A 223 18.38 14.96 -7.39
C GLU A 223 19.32 13.98 -6.66
N THR A 224 19.34 12.73 -7.11
CA THR A 224 20.24 11.67 -6.65
C THR A 224 20.52 10.71 -7.81
N THR A 225 21.65 10.01 -7.76
CA THR A 225 22.02 9.07 -8.82
C THR A 225 21.35 7.72 -8.62
N ILE A 226 21.22 7.25 -7.38
CA ILE A 226 20.68 5.95 -7.02
C ILE A 226 19.64 6.09 -5.92
N SER A 227 18.61 5.26 -5.99
CA SER A 227 17.62 5.06 -4.94
C SER A 227 17.60 3.61 -4.49
N ILE A 228 17.35 3.37 -3.20
CA ILE A 228 16.90 2.07 -2.72
C ILE A 228 15.39 2.17 -2.51
N SER A 229 14.63 1.42 -3.32
CA SER A 229 13.16 1.50 -3.39
C SER A 229 12.57 0.20 -3.93
N PHE A 230 11.26 0.07 -3.99
CA PHE A 230 10.67 -1.03 -4.72
C PHE A 230 10.80 -0.79 -6.22
N VAL A 231 11.20 -1.83 -6.96
CA VAL A 231 11.52 -1.68 -8.40
C VAL A 231 10.30 -1.41 -9.27
N HIS A 232 9.10 -1.71 -8.80
CA HIS A 232 7.85 -1.41 -9.50
C HIS A 232 7.50 0.09 -9.54
N ASP A 233 8.18 0.93 -8.76
CA ASP A 233 7.97 2.38 -8.75
C ASP A 233 8.64 3.06 -9.96
N GLY A 234 9.74 2.50 -10.48
CA GLY A 234 10.53 3.11 -11.55
C GLY A 234 9.81 3.24 -12.90
N PRO A 235 9.12 2.21 -13.39
CA PRO A 235 8.43 2.29 -14.70
C PRO A 235 7.39 3.41 -14.76
N GLY A 236 6.72 3.75 -13.64
CA GLY A 236 5.78 4.87 -13.58
C GLY A 236 6.44 6.23 -13.80
N GLU A 237 7.64 6.43 -13.29
CA GLU A 237 8.43 7.64 -13.49
C GLU A 237 9.00 7.67 -14.92
N ALA A 238 9.52 6.53 -15.43
CA ALA A 238 10.03 6.43 -16.80
C ALA A 238 8.95 6.73 -17.86
N MET A 239 7.69 6.33 -17.62
CA MET A 239 6.56 6.67 -18.50
C MET A 239 6.22 8.16 -18.53
N GLN A 240 6.71 8.94 -17.58
CA GLN A 240 6.59 10.40 -17.57
C GLN A 240 7.75 11.09 -18.28
N GLY A 241 8.67 10.32 -18.87
CA GLY A 241 9.83 10.81 -19.63
C GLY A 241 11.09 11.01 -18.78
N PHE A 242 11.08 10.60 -17.50
CA PHE A 242 12.28 10.70 -16.66
C PHE A 242 13.31 9.62 -16.99
N PRO A 243 14.61 9.95 -16.98
CA PRO A 243 15.70 9.02 -17.31
C PRO A 243 16.01 8.10 -16.12
N VAL A 244 15.05 7.27 -15.72
CA VAL A 244 15.17 6.36 -14.58
C VAL A 244 14.90 4.93 -14.99
N ALA A 245 15.67 3.99 -14.44
CA ALA A 245 15.44 2.56 -14.58
C ALA A 245 15.61 1.87 -13.21
N THR A 246 15.17 0.62 -13.11
CA THR A 246 15.24 -0.16 -11.87
C THR A 246 15.83 -1.54 -12.11
N ILE A 247 16.45 -2.10 -11.06
CA ILE A 247 17.05 -3.42 -11.07
C ILE A 247 16.93 -4.05 -9.67
N THR A 248 16.79 -5.38 -9.63
CA THR A 248 16.89 -6.14 -8.39
C THR A 248 18.31 -6.64 -8.17
N PRO A 249 18.83 -6.65 -6.92
CA PRO A 249 20.16 -7.18 -6.62
C PRO A 249 20.29 -8.67 -6.98
N SER A 250 21.36 -9.02 -7.69
CA SER A 250 21.62 -10.40 -8.13
C SER A 250 22.06 -11.32 -6.99
N ASP A 251 22.55 -10.77 -5.89
CA ASP A 251 22.90 -11.47 -4.67
C ASP A 251 21.70 -11.84 -3.79
N GLY A 252 20.54 -11.21 -4.02
CA GLY A 252 19.26 -11.57 -3.41
C GLY A 252 18.54 -10.38 -2.81
N THR A 253 17.20 -10.47 -2.77
CA THR A 253 16.36 -9.40 -2.24
C THR A 253 15.09 -9.93 -1.56
N GLY A 254 14.49 -9.10 -0.72
CA GLY A 254 13.14 -9.29 -0.21
C GLY A 254 12.06 -8.69 -1.10
N ALA A 255 10.83 -8.93 -0.73
CA ALA A 255 9.66 -8.30 -1.35
C ALA A 255 8.70 -7.82 -0.28
N GLU A 256 7.93 -6.80 -0.60
CA GLU A 256 6.75 -6.49 0.20
C GLU A 256 5.57 -7.39 -0.16
N ILE A 257 4.70 -7.61 0.82
CA ILE A 257 3.32 -7.97 0.60
C ILE A 257 2.50 -6.75 1.01
N GLY A 258 2.15 -5.92 0.03
CA GLY A 258 1.30 -4.77 0.29
C GLY A 258 -0.04 -5.23 0.82
N SER A 259 -0.53 -4.61 1.88
CA SER A 259 -1.63 -5.17 2.66
C SER A 259 -2.79 -4.22 2.84
N MET A 260 -3.94 -4.77 3.25
CA MET A 260 -5.12 -4.02 3.62
C MET A 260 -5.72 -4.58 4.91
N SER A 261 -6.23 -3.69 5.77
CA SER A 261 -6.82 -4.06 7.06
C SER A 261 -8.08 -3.25 7.33
N LEU A 262 -9.10 -3.91 7.87
CA LEU A 262 -10.22 -3.26 8.54
C LEU A 262 -9.78 -2.85 9.94
N ILE A 263 -10.17 -1.66 10.38
CA ILE A 263 -9.77 -1.15 11.70
C ILE A 263 -10.78 -1.60 12.75
N LYS A 264 -10.27 -2.08 13.89
CA LYS A 264 -11.12 -2.47 15.03
C LYS A 264 -11.79 -1.23 15.61
N GLY A 265 -13.12 -1.29 15.74
CA GLY A 265 -13.91 -0.14 16.20
C GLY A 265 -14.19 0.90 15.09
N ALA A 266 -13.99 0.54 13.81
CA ALA A 266 -14.38 1.36 12.65
C ALA A 266 -15.81 1.86 12.79
N ARG A 267 -16.02 3.16 12.57
CA ARG A 267 -17.33 3.80 12.71
C ARG A 267 -18.28 3.48 11.56
N ASN A 268 -17.70 3.24 10.38
CA ASN A 268 -18.43 2.99 9.15
C ASN A 268 -18.18 1.55 8.67
N LEU A 269 -18.34 0.56 9.56
CA LEU A 269 -17.90 -0.82 9.32
C LEU A 269 -18.52 -1.47 8.08
N ASP A 270 -19.82 -1.24 7.82
CA ASP A 270 -20.48 -1.86 6.65
C ASP A 270 -19.98 -1.26 5.34
N ALA A 271 -19.79 0.06 5.27
CA ALA A 271 -19.17 0.73 4.13
C ALA A 271 -17.71 0.26 3.95
N ALA A 272 -16.99 0.11 5.06
CA ALA A 272 -15.61 -0.40 5.06
C ALA A 272 -15.51 -1.82 4.52
N LYS A 273 -16.39 -2.74 4.94
CA LYS A 273 -16.43 -4.10 4.39
C LYS A 273 -16.75 -4.13 2.91
N LYS A 274 -17.67 -3.30 2.44
CA LYS A 274 -17.98 -3.17 1.00
C LYS A 274 -16.78 -2.69 0.21
N PHE A 275 -16.07 -1.68 0.70
CA PHE A 275 -14.83 -1.22 0.08
C PHE A 275 -13.74 -2.32 0.10
N TYR A 276 -13.60 -3.03 1.22
CA TYR A 276 -12.62 -4.11 1.37
C TYR A 276 -12.82 -5.21 0.32
N GLU A 277 -14.05 -5.70 0.15
CA GLU A 277 -14.36 -6.71 -0.86
C GLU A 277 -14.18 -6.17 -2.29
N TRP A 278 -14.59 -4.95 -2.56
CA TRP A 278 -14.36 -4.32 -3.85
C TRP A 278 -12.87 -4.20 -4.18
N ALA A 279 -12.04 -3.79 -3.22
CA ALA A 279 -10.60 -3.65 -3.39
C ALA A 279 -9.87 -4.99 -3.64
N LEU A 280 -10.49 -6.13 -3.29
CA LEU A 280 -9.97 -7.47 -3.58
C LEU A 280 -10.38 -7.99 -4.96
N THR A 281 -11.23 -7.30 -5.70
CA THR A 281 -11.61 -7.71 -7.07
C THR A 281 -10.48 -7.47 -8.07
N GLY A 282 -10.44 -8.27 -9.15
CA GLY A 282 -9.47 -8.09 -10.24
C GLY A 282 -9.48 -6.66 -10.81
N PRO A 283 -10.65 -6.14 -11.25
CA PRO A 283 -10.74 -4.78 -11.80
C PRO A 283 -10.26 -3.68 -10.84
N ALA A 284 -10.50 -3.79 -9.53
CA ALA A 284 -10.02 -2.80 -8.57
C ALA A 284 -8.49 -2.86 -8.42
N GLN A 285 -7.88 -4.05 -8.46
CA GLN A 285 -6.43 -4.21 -8.38
C GLN A 285 -5.72 -3.79 -9.68
N GLU A 286 -6.35 -3.91 -10.84
CA GLU A 286 -5.85 -3.41 -12.12
C GLU A 286 -5.72 -1.88 -12.14
N MET A 287 -6.40 -1.17 -11.25
CA MET A 287 -6.27 0.28 -11.10
C MET A 287 -4.87 0.72 -10.67
N GLY A 288 -4.09 -0.17 -10.04
CA GLY A 288 -2.67 0.10 -9.79
C GLY A 288 -1.94 0.42 -11.09
N ALA A 289 -2.02 -0.47 -12.08
CA ALA A 289 -1.39 -0.25 -13.39
C ALA A 289 -1.98 0.95 -14.14
N ALA A 290 -3.29 1.20 -14.04
CA ALA A 290 -3.93 2.39 -14.60
C ALA A 290 -3.40 3.69 -13.98
N ALA A 291 -3.00 3.65 -12.70
CA ALA A 291 -2.33 4.73 -12.00
C ALA A 291 -0.79 4.73 -12.18
N LYS A 292 -0.26 3.97 -13.14
CA LYS A 292 1.17 3.79 -13.42
C LYS A 292 1.95 3.16 -12.26
N GLN A 293 1.27 2.30 -11.48
CA GLN A 293 1.85 1.54 -10.38
C GLN A 293 1.87 0.06 -10.74
N PHE A 294 3.06 -0.54 -10.79
CA PHE A 294 3.28 -1.85 -11.42
C PHE A 294 3.62 -2.96 -10.41
N GLN A 295 2.90 -2.97 -9.29
CA GLN A 295 2.92 -4.08 -8.34
C GLN A 295 2.20 -5.31 -8.91
N LEU A 296 2.62 -6.50 -8.49
CA LEU A 296 1.91 -7.74 -8.81
C LEU A 296 0.59 -7.80 -8.00
N PRO A 297 -0.59 -7.79 -8.64
CA PRO A 297 -1.87 -7.87 -7.95
C PRO A 297 -2.05 -9.22 -7.24
N SER A 298 -2.77 -9.24 -6.13
CA SER A 298 -3.04 -10.48 -5.39
C SER A 298 -4.18 -11.32 -5.97
N ASN A 299 -5.13 -10.71 -6.69
CA ASN A 299 -6.23 -11.43 -7.31
C ASN A 299 -5.76 -12.14 -8.59
N LYS A 300 -6.00 -13.46 -8.65
CA LYS A 300 -5.59 -14.32 -9.77
C LYS A 300 -6.25 -13.97 -11.10
N ALA A 301 -7.42 -13.32 -11.07
CA ALA A 301 -8.16 -12.91 -12.25
C ALA A 301 -7.76 -11.50 -12.74
N ALA A 302 -6.95 -10.75 -11.97
CA ALA A 302 -6.46 -9.45 -12.38
C ALA A 302 -5.51 -9.59 -13.56
N LYS A 303 -5.69 -8.73 -14.57
CA LYS A 303 -4.78 -8.65 -15.72
C LYS A 303 -3.47 -7.99 -15.27
N VAL A 304 -2.39 -8.77 -15.32
CA VAL A 304 -1.05 -8.29 -14.98
C VAL A 304 -0.48 -7.47 -16.13
N ASP A 305 -0.08 -6.23 -15.85
CA ASP A 305 0.58 -5.36 -16.84
C ASP A 305 1.99 -5.88 -17.14
N PRO A 306 2.46 -5.86 -18.41
CA PRO A 306 3.80 -6.33 -18.78
C PRO A 306 4.96 -5.61 -18.10
N ARG A 307 4.73 -4.44 -17.50
CA ARG A 307 5.73 -3.66 -16.73
C ARG A 307 5.88 -4.12 -15.29
N VAL A 308 5.00 -4.98 -14.82
CA VAL A 308 5.17 -5.65 -13.52
C VAL A 308 6.44 -6.50 -13.57
N PRO A 309 7.34 -6.40 -12.58
CA PRO A 309 8.56 -7.20 -12.55
C PRO A 309 8.28 -8.70 -12.69
N ASP A 310 9.07 -9.40 -13.49
CA ASP A 310 8.95 -10.86 -13.63
C ASP A 310 9.55 -11.57 -12.40
N PHE A 311 8.70 -11.93 -11.47
CA PHE A 311 9.06 -12.57 -10.20
C PHE A 311 9.85 -13.88 -10.39
N LYS A 312 9.72 -14.56 -11.54
CA LYS A 312 10.47 -15.80 -11.84
C LYS A 312 11.96 -15.55 -12.10
N LYS A 313 12.33 -14.32 -12.48
CA LYS A 313 13.72 -13.93 -12.76
C LYS A 313 14.41 -13.30 -11.58
N ILE A 314 13.73 -13.11 -10.45
CA ILE A 314 14.26 -12.43 -9.28
C ILE A 314 14.73 -13.45 -8.24
N LYS A 315 15.93 -13.24 -7.73
CA LYS A 315 16.48 -14.04 -6.62
C LYS A 315 15.92 -13.53 -5.29
N PHE A 316 14.78 -14.07 -4.88
CA PHE A 316 14.23 -13.76 -3.56
C PHE A 316 14.96 -14.53 -2.46
N ILE A 317 15.13 -13.87 -1.32
CA ILE A 317 15.46 -14.56 -0.06
C ILE A 317 14.19 -15.24 0.47
N ASN A 318 14.35 -16.22 1.35
CA ASN A 318 13.22 -16.76 2.11
C ASN A 318 12.84 -15.77 3.24
N TYR A 319 12.08 -14.72 2.88
CA TYR A 319 11.75 -13.64 3.80
C TYR A 319 10.79 -14.11 4.89
N ASP A 320 11.24 -14.06 6.15
CA ASP A 320 10.45 -14.43 7.33
C ASP A 320 9.50 -13.29 7.76
N TYR A 321 8.35 -13.23 7.12
CA TYR A 321 7.32 -12.23 7.45
C TYR A 321 6.78 -12.37 8.88
N ALA A 322 6.83 -13.56 9.50
CA ALA A 322 6.38 -13.76 10.86
C ALA A 322 7.32 -13.07 11.86
N LYS A 323 8.61 -13.31 11.74
CA LYS A 323 9.62 -12.71 12.61
C LYS A 323 9.71 -11.20 12.41
N TYR A 324 9.90 -10.75 11.17
CA TYR A 324 10.16 -9.34 10.87
C TYR A 324 8.89 -8.48 10.85
N GLY A 325 7.70 -9.11 10.75
CA GLY A 325 6.41 -8.47 11.00
C GLY A 325 6.03 -8.33 12.47
N ALA A 326 6.78 -8.95 13.40
CA ALA A 326 6.51 -8.82 14.83
C ALA A 326 6.89 -7.44 15.37
N SER A 327 6.03 -6.85 16.22
CA SER A 327 6.24 -5.51 16.79
C SER A 327 7.54 -5.38 17.59
N ALA A 328 7.90 -6.41 18.34
CA ALA A 328 9.13 -6.41 19.14
C ALA A 328 10.37 -6.36 18.26
N GLU A 329 10.43 -7.19 17.21
CA GLU A 329 11.58 -7.26 16.31
C GLU A 329 11.73 -5.97 15.50
N ARG A 330 10.64 -5.40 14.98
CA ARG A 330 10.69 -4.11 14.29
C ARG A 330 11.21 -3.00 15.20
N ARG A 331 10.66 -2.86 16.41
CA ARG A 331 11.13 -1.84 17.36
C ARG A 331 12.61 -2.00 17.67
N ARG A 332 13.06 -3.23 17.89
CA ARG A 332 14.46 -3.55 18.18
C ARG A 332 15.40 -3.15 17.04
N LEU A 333 15.06 -3.56 15.81
CA LEU A 333 15.88 -3.25 14.64
C LEU A 333 15.90 -1.75 14.30
N ILE A 334 14.76 -1.07 14.43
CA ILE A 334 14.69 0.39 14.21
C ILE A 334 15.52 1.11 15.27
N ALA A 335 15.38 0.77 16.55
CA ALA A 335 16.15 1.40 17.62
C ALA A 335 17.66 1.17 17.44
N LYS A 336 18.06 -0.06 17.02
CA LYS A 336 19.46 -0.36 16.70
C LYS A 336 19.94 0.45 15.50
N TRP A 337 19.11 0.58 14.45
CA TRP A 337 19.46 1.38 13.27
C TRP A 337 19.62 2.88 13.61
N GLU A 338 18.72 3.43 14.39
CA GLU A 338 18.83 4.83 14.85
C GLU A 338 20.14 5.07 15.63
N LYS A 339 20.47 4.14 16.55
CA LYS A 339 21.67 4.24 17.39
C LYS A 339 22.95 3.99 16.60
N ASP A 340 23.00 2.91 15.81
CA ASP A 340 24.26 2.36 15.28
C ASP A 340 24.56 2.84 13.86
N VAL A 341 23.58 3.46 13.17
CA VAL A 341 23.70 3.93 11.79
C VAL A 341 23.33 5.41 11.66
N ASN A 342 22.10 5.79 12.00
CA ASN A 342 21.58 7.12 11.71
C ASN A 342 22.28 8.23 12.53
N SER A 343 22.76 7.92 13.73
CA SER A 343 23.48 8.86 14.60
C SER A 343 24.93 9.15 14.15
N LEU A 344 25.44 8.38 13.19
CA LEU A 344 26.82 8.55 12.71
C LEU A 344 26.95 9.75 11.75
N PRO A 345 28.12 10.38 11.66
CA PRO A 345 28.41 11.35 10.62
C PRO A 345 28.47 10.67 9.24
N ARG A 346 28.05 11.39 8.20
CA ARG A 346 28.08 10.94 6.79
C ARG A 346 29.38 11.32 6.10
#